data_7dbb721435fdc21bba9b12e94deff252
#
_entry.id   7dbb721435fdc21bba9b12e94deff252
#
_cell.length_a   1.000
_cell.length_b   1.000
_cell.length_c   1.000
_cell.angle_alpha   90.00
_cell.angle_beta   90.00
_cell.angle_gamma   90.00
#
_symmetry.space_group_name_H-M   'P 1'
#
loop_
_entity.id
_entity.type
_entity.pdbx_description
1 polymer ?
#
loop_
_entity_poly.entity_id
_entity_poly.type
_entity_poly.pdbx_seq_one_letter_code
_entity_poly.pdbx_strand_id
1 'polypeptide(L)'
;MVASTGMPRSSFLVMLLALGMAPVAAQPSRGLPLSAGQSILEADAVLVSSGWRPHPIGPALPLDQERAGVPLTSLSACSGTGAGFCRFDYRRNGRQLSVVTIPAPNTPSSGERIGGVVERWWVERVVAGSH
;
A
#
# COMPACT_ATOMS: atom_id res chain seq x y z
N MET A 1 -2.65 48.37 -53.51
CA MET A 1 -2.48 47.93 -53.24
C MET A 1 -2.35 47.12 -52.47
N VAL A 2 -2.39 46.74 -52.01
CA VAL A 2 -2.29 46.04 -51.41
C VAL A 2 -2.25 45.37 -50.57
N ALA A 3 -2.29 45.17 -50.15
CA ALA A 3 -2.15 44.51 -49.42
C ALA A 3 -2.21 43.72 -48.70
N SER A 4 -2.20 43.37 -48.36
CA SER A 4 -2.16 42.57 -47.73
C SER A 4 -2.18 41.85 -46.94
N THR A 5 -2.17 41.71 -46.71
CA THR A 5 -2.09 41.05 -46.12
C THR A 5 -2.03 40.26 -45.26
N GLY A 6 -1.97 39.98 -44.85
CA GLY A 6 -1.84 39.25 -44.05
C GLY A 6 -2.08 38.49 -43.28
N MET A 7 -2.06 38.08 -43.00
CA MET A 7 -2.18 37.32 -42.29
C MET A 7 -2.12 36.53 -41.49
N PRO A 8 -2.20 36.32 -41.10
CA PRO A 8 -2.12 35.62 -40.32
C PRO A 8 -2.11 34.76 -39.66
N ARG A 9 -2.12 34.46 -39.54
CA ARG A 9 -2.04 33.68 -38.92
C ARG A 9 -2.09 33.03 -38.01
N SER A 10 -2.10 32.93 -37.66
CA SER A 10 -2.09 32.40 -36.84
C SER A 10 -2.23 31.49 -36.20
N SER A 11 -2.21 31.25 -36.03
CA SER A 11 -2.35 30.45 -35.46
C SER A 11 -2.28 29.53 -34.78
N PHE A 12 -2.24 29.30 -34.56
CA PHE A 12 -2.15 28.52 -33.97
C PHE A 12 -2.15 27.81 -33.10
N LEU A 13 -2.22 27.65 -32.80
CA LEU A 13 -2.14 27.13 -32.11
C LEU A 13 -2.32 26.34 -31.33
N VAL A 14 -2.36 26.14 -31.12
CA VAL A 14 -2.56 25.56 -30.46
C VAL A 14 -2.57 24.57 -29.84
N MET A 15 -2.56 24.28 -29.74
CA MET A 15 -2.56 23.46 -29.19
C MET A 15 -2.53 22.66 -28.41
N LEU A 16 -2.52 22.44 -28.13
CA LEU A 16 -2.40 21.80 -27.53
C LEU A 16 -2.56 21.07 -26.71
N LEU A 17 -2.63 20.84 -26.39
CA LEU A 17 -2.69 20.34 -25.69
C LEU A 17 -2.95 19.42 -25.07
N ALA A 18 -3.07 19.09 -24.83
CA ALA A 18 -3.39 18.27 -24.33
C ALA A 18 -3.17 17.46 -23.75
N LEU A 19 -3.10 17.17 -23.61
CA LEU A 19 -2.91 16.49 -23.22
C LEU A 19 -2.87 15.75 -22.42
N GLY A 20 -2.70 15.48 -22.05
CA GLY A 20 -2.34 14.85 -21.29
C GLY A 20 -2.96 14.04 -20.45
N MET A 21 -3.43 13.57 -20.47
CA MET A 21 -4.00 12.93 -19.67
C MET A 21 -3.75 11.72 -19.47
N ALA A 22 -3.20 11.44 -19.11
CA ALA A 22 -2.83 10.28 -18.85
C ALA A 22 -3.60 9.58 -18.01
N PRO A 23 -3.79 8.56 -18.17
CA PRO A 23 -4.67 7.88 -17.44
C PRO A 23 -4.12 7.21 -16.43
N VAL A 24 -3.99 7.24 -15.80
CA VAL A 24 -3.61 6.70 -14.80
C VAL A 24 -3.86 5.57 -14.40
N ALA A 25 -4.32 5.03 -14.70
CA ALA A 25 -4.59 3.90 -14.37
C ALA A 25 -4.19 3.31 -13.28
N ALA A 26 -4.39 2.77 -12.92
CA ALA A 26 -4.20 2.01 -12.04
C ALA A 26 -2.99 1.62 -11.59
N GLN A 27 -2.48 1.93 -10.95
CA GLN A 27 -1.41 1.52 -10.34
C GLN A 27 -1.75 1.33 -8.98
N PRO A 28 -2.36 0.30 -8.62
CA PRO A 28 -2.89 0.08 -7.31
C PRO A 28 -1.88 0.29 -6.22
N SER A 29 -0.69 -0.12 -6.41
CA SER A 29 0.24 0.04 -5.33
C SER A 29 0.94 1.36 -5.36
N ARG A 30 0.64 2.20 -6.37
CA ARG A 30 1.29 3.41 -6.42
C ARG A 30 0.66 4.34 -5.48
N GLY A 31 1.30 5.14 -4.81
CA GLY A 31 0.74 6.04 -3.84
C GLY A 31 0.58 5.47 -2.46
N LEU A 32 0.84 4.19 -2.28
CA LEU A 32 0.85 3.63 -0.95
C LEU A 32 2.19 3.91 -0.32
N PRO A 33 2.17 4.37 0.93
CA PRO A 33 3.40 4.71 1.63
C PRO A 33 4.09 3.47 2.19
N LEU A 34 4.33 2.50 1.36
CA LEU A 34 4.95 1.25 1.75
C LEU A 34 6.21 0.99 0.98
N SER A 35 7.16 0.33 1.60
CA SER A 35 8.40 -0.05 0.97
C SER A 35 8.82 -1.41 1.48
N ALA A 36 9.37 -2.22 0.61
CA ALA A 36 9.92 -3.50 1.04
C ALA A 36 11.08 -3.23 1.98
N GLY A 37 11.13 -4.01 3.04
CA GLY A 37 12.15 -3.82 4.06
C GLY A 37 11.76 -2.85 5.17
N GLN A 38 10.65 -2.16 5.02
CA GLN A 38 10.16 -1.25 6.02
C GLN A 38 9.63 -2.02 7.23
N SER A 39 9.87 -1.52 8.41
CA SER A 39 9.33 -2.15 9.62
C SER A 39 7.81 -2.16 9.56
N ILE A 40 7.20 -3.24 10.02
CA ILE A 40 5.74 -3.30 10.03
C ILE A 40 5.14 -2.24 10.97
N LEU A 41 5.86 -1.87 12.01
CA LEU A 41 5.38 -0.83 12.90
C LEU A 41 5.33 0.52 12.20
N GLU A 42 6.35 0.82 11.41
CA GLU A 42 6.35 2.05 10.63
C GLU A 42 5.29 2.01 9.55
N ALA A 43 5.17 0.88 8.88
CA ALA A 43 4.17 0.72 7.84
C ALA A 43 2.77 0.91 8.41
N ASP A 44 2.50 0.31 9.56
CA ASP A 44 1.20 0.45 10.19
C ASP A 44 0.91 1.91 10.54
N ALA A 45 1.87 2.59 11.12
CA ALA A 45 1.67 3.98 11.52
C ALA A 45 1.36 4.86 10.32
N VAL A 46 2.06 4.65 9.22
CA VAL A 46 1.82 5.45 8.02
C VAL A 46 0.49 5.09 7.38
N LEU A 47 0.15 3.82 7.36
CA LEU A 47 -1.13 3.39 6.78
C LEU A 47 -2.30 3.95 7.58
N VAL A 48 -2.23 3.84 8.89
CA VAL A 48 -3.31 4.35 9.74
C VAL A 48 -3.44 5.85 9.57
N SER A 49 -2.33 6.57 9.51
CA SER A 49 -2.40 8.02 9.33
C SER A 49 -2.91 8.40 7.94
N SER A 50 -2.85 7.47 6.98
CA SER A 50 -3.36 7.71 5.64
C SER A 50 -4.81 7.27 5.49
N GLY A 51 -5.45 6.86 6.56
CA GLY A 51 -6.86 6.49 6.52
C GLY A 51 -7.14 5.02 6.37
N TRP A 52 -6.14 4.19 6.31
CA TRP A 52 -6.36 2.75 6.30
C TRP A 52 -6.70 2.29 7.70
N ARG A 53 -7.67 1.41 7.81
CA ARG A 53 -8.09 0.90 9.10
C ARG A 53 -7.75 -0.56 9.23
N PRO A 54 -7.23 -0.99 10.38
CA PRO A 54 -6.98 -2.40 10.60
C PRO A 54 -8.24 -3.20 10.36
N HIS A 55 -8.12 -4.25 9.58
CA HIS A 55 -9.27 -5.09 9.26
C HIS A 55 -8.80 -6.51 9.01
N PRO A 56 -8.43 -7.23 10.06
CA PRO A 56 -7.92 -8.59 9.90
C PRO A 56 -9.00 -9.49 9.32
N ILE A 57 -8.59 -10.49 8.58
CA ILE A 57 -9.52 -11.41 7.98
C ILE A 57 -10.21 -12.26 9.02
N GLY A 58 -9.55 -12.51 10.11
CA GLY A 58 -10.13 -13.19 11.23
C GLY A 58 -9.34 -12.85 12.46
N PRO A 59 -9.81 -13.22 13.64
CA PRO A 59 -9.06 -12.89 14.84
C PRO A 59 -7.76 -13.66 14.87
N ALA A 60 -6.68 -12.97 15.08
CA ALA A 60 -5.38 -13.62 15.19
C ALA A 60 -5.34 -14.47 16.44
N LEU A 61 -4.80 -15.65 16.32
CA LEU A 61 -4.65 -16.53 17.46
C LEU A 61 -3.50 -16.04 18.34
N PRO A 62 -3.50 -16.41 19.62
CA PRO A 62 -2.41 -15.99 20.49
C PRO A 62 -1.02 -16.34 19.94
N LEU A 63 -0.91 -17.50 19.30
CA LEU A 63 0.36 -17.91 18.74
C LEU A 63 0.76 -17.02 17.57
N ASP A 64 -0.21 -16.56 16.79
CA ASP A 64 0.07 -15.63 15.70
C ASP A 64 0.58 -14.30 16.27
N GLN A 65 -0.04 -13.84 17.35
CA GLN A 65 0.39 -12.60 17.96
C GLN A 65 1.82 -12.70 18.48
N GLU A 66 2.12 -13.85 19.06
CA GLU A 66 3.47 -14.08 19.56
C GLU A 66 4.48 -14.11 18.41
N ARG A 67 4.13 -14.78 17.32
CA ARG A 67 5.01 -14.85 16.15
C ARG A 67 5.21 -13.50 15.50
N ALA A 68 4.15 -12.70 15.44
CA ALA A 68 4.26 -11.39 14.84
C ALA A 68 5.16 -10.47 15.65
N GLY A 69 5.17 -10.64 16.95
CA GLY A 69 6.04 -9.87 17.82
C GLY A 69 5.62 -8.43 18.01
N VAL A 70 4.46 -8.04 17.49
CA VAL A 70 3.96 -6.67 17.63
C VAL A 70 2.47 -6.72 17.91
N PRO A 71 1.95 -5.79 18.70
CA PRO A 71 0.55 -5.80 19.08
C PRO A 71 -0.33 -5.04 18.11
N LEU A 72 -0.26 -5.39 16.83
CA LEU A 72 -1.05 -4.69 15.83
C LEU A 72 -2.38 -5.40 15.60
N THR A 73 -3.44 -4.62 15.64
CA THR A 73 -4.79 -5.17 15.46
C THR A 73 -5.08 -5.56 14.02
N SER A 74 -4.22 -5.18 13.09
CA SER A 74 -4.37 -5.56 11.70
C SER A 74 -3.88 -6.99 11.42
N LEU A 75 -3.26 -7.63 12.39
CA LEU A 75 -2.71 -8.97 12.18
C LEU A 75 -3.82 -9.97 11.91
N SER A 76 -3.71 -10.67 10.78
CA SER A 76 -4.64 -11.72 10.41
C SER A 76 -4.12 -13.10 10.81
N ALA A 77 -2.89 -13.38 10.51
CA ALA A 77 -2.30 -14.68 10.83
C ALA A 77 -0.81 -14.68 10.54
N CYS A 78 -0.13 -15.64 11.10
CA CYS A 78 1.28 -15.87 10.80
C CYS A 78 1.45 -17.30 10.34
N SER A 79 2.42 -17.51 9.46
CA SER A 79 2.72 -18.83 8.97
C SER A 79 3.30 -19.67 10.09
N GLY A 80 2.87 -20.89 10.17
CA GLY A 80 3.38 -21.80 11.18
C GLY A 80 4.68 -22.48 10.79
N THR A 81 5.19 -22.20 9.60
CA THR A 81 6.39 -22.83 9.15
C THR A 81 7.57 -21.90 9.28
N GLY A 82 8.75 -22.41 9.03
CA GLY A 82 9.96 -21.69 9.31
C GLY A 82 10.16 -20.37 8.61
N ALA A 83 9.38 -20.05 7.59
CA ALA A 83 9.56 -18.80 6.89
C ALA A 83 9.14 -17.61 7.73
N GLY A 84 8.23 -17.81 8.67
CA GLY A 84 7.84 -16.72 9.56
C GLY A 84 7.06 -15.60 8.92
N PHE A 85 6.33 -15.88 7.85
CA PHE A 85 5.50 -14.85 7.24
C PHE A 85 4.33 -14.48 8.14
N CYS A 86 4.01 -13.20 8.22
CA CYS A 86 2.81 -12.74 8.86
C CYS A 86 2.04 -11.88 7.88
N ARG A 87 0.73 -11.88 8.03
CA ARG A 87 -0.14 -11.11 7.15
C ARG A 87 -0.94 -10.12 7.97
N PHE A 88 -0.96 -8.88 7.50
CA PHE A 88 -1.70 -7.79 8.13
C PHE A 88 -2.66 -7.22 7.10
N ASP A 89 -3.89 -6.98 7.50
CA ASP A 89 -4.93 -6.53 6.57
C ASP A 89 -5.55 -5.23 7.02
N TYR A 90 -5.86 -4.40 6.05
CA TYR A 90 -6.42 -3.07 6.27
C TYR A 90 -7.51 -2.79 5.26
N ARG A 91 -8.38 -1.86 5.57
CA ARG A 91 -9.42 -1.43 4.64
C ARG A 91 -9.49 0.08 4.54
N ARG A 92 -9.83 0.54 3.35
CA ARG A 92 -10.10 1.94 3.12
C ARG A 92 -10.89 2.08 1.83
N ASN A 93 -12.00 2.80 1.89
CA ASN A 93 -12.81 3.11 0.71
C ASN A 93 -13.12 1.90 -0.17
N GLY A 94 -13.57 0.82 0.43
CA GLY A 94 -13.95 -0.35 -0.34
C GLY A 94 -12.80 -1.15 -0.89
N ARG A 95 -11.60 -0.92 -0.39
CA ARG A 95 -10.43 -1.67 -0.81
C ARG A 95 -9.79 -2.36 0.37
N GLN A 96 -9.30 -3.54 0.13
CA GLN A 96 -8.60 -4.35 1.12
C GLN A 96 -7.13 -4.36 0.76
N LEU A 97 -6.31 -3.95 1.70
CA LEU A 97 -4.86 -3.99 1.53
C LEU A 97 -4.32 -5.12 2.39
N SER A 98 -3.53 -5.98 1.78
CA SER A 98 -2.87 -7.05 2.51
C SER A 98 -1.38 -6.82 2.47
N VAL A 99 -0.76 -6.88 3.63
CA VAL A 99 0.69 -6.67 3.76
C VAL A 99 1.30 -7.93 4.34
N VAL A 100 2.30 -8.45 3.69
CA VAL A 100 3.00 -9.64 4.16
C VAL A 100 4.37 -9.25 4.63
N THR A 101 4.73 -9.75 5.81
CA THR A 101 6.03 -9.46 6.39
C THR A 101 6.86 -10.74 6.52
N ILE A 102 8.15 -10.57 6.60
CA ILE A 102 9.08 -11.64 6.91
C ILE A 102 9.88 -11.18 8.13
N PRO A 103 10.52 -12.10 8.81
CA PRO A 103 11.33 -11.71 9.97
C PRO A 103 12.38 -10.69 9.58
N ALA A 104 12.59 -9.72 10.45
CA ALA A 104 13.59 -8.72 10.19
C ALA A 104 14.98 -9.36 10.21
N PRO A 105 15.82 -9.06 9.24
CA PRO A 105 17.18 -9.55 9.27
C PRO A 105 17.91 -8.84 10.39
N ASN A 106 18.90 -9.44 10.94
CA ASN A 106 19.69 -8.81 12.00
C ASN A 106 18.88 -8.43 13.22
N THR A 107 17.96 -9.29 13.60
CA THR A 107 17.18 -9.03 14.80
C THR A 107 18.14 -8.99 16.00
N PRO A 108 18.10 -7.95 16.78
CA PRO A 108 18.98 -7.86 17.95
C PRO A 108 18.67 -8.99 18.91
N SER A 109 19.70 -9.48 19.55
CA SER A 109 19.50 -10.53 20.54
C SER A 109 19.01 -9.97 21.86
N SER A 110 18.70 -8.71 21.92
CA SER A 110 18.33 -8.06 23.17
C SER A 110 16.90 -8.39 23.62
N GLY A 111 16.19 -9.21 22.90
CA GLY A 111 14.82 -9.53 23.26
C GLY A 111 13.83 -8.46 22.89
N GLU A 112 14.28 -7.43 22.24
CA GLU A 112 13.38 -6.39 21.81
C GLU A 112 12.56 -6.90 20.63
N ARG A 113 11.26 -6.77 20.74
CA ARG A 113 10.40 -7.24 19.68
C ARG A 113 10.25 -6.18 18.62
N ILE A 114 10.84 -6.43 17.50
CA ILE A 114 10.81 -5.45 16.44
C ILE A 114 9.73 -5.78 15.40
N GLY A 115 9.20 -6.96 15.44
CA GLY A 115 8.27 -7.41 14.43
C GLY A 115 9.00 -7.70 13.14
N GLY A 116 8.28 -7.89 12.08
CA GLY A 116 8.85 -8.20 10.79
C GLY A 116 9.01 -6.97 9.94
N VAL A 117 9.51 -7.19 8.74
CA VAL A 117 9.62 -6.13 7.75
C VAL A 117 8.73 -6.47 6.57
N VAL A 118 8.24 -5.44 5.92
CA VAL A 118 7.35 -5.60 4.79
C VAL A 118 8.10 -6.27 3.65
N GLU A 119 7.52 -7.33 3.10
CA GLU A 119 8.08 -7.99 1.94
C GLU A 119 7.29 -7.62 0.70
N ARG A 120 5.98 -7.68 0.77
CA ARG A 120 5.11 -7.38 -0.37
C ARG A 120 3.73 -7.01 0.11
N TRP A 121 2.94 -6.45 -0.78
CA TRP A 121 1.57 -6.07 -0.47
C TRP A 121 0.77 -6.03 -1.75
N TRP A 122 -0.56 -6.09 -1.60
CA TRP A 122 -1.47 -5.95 -2.74
C TRP A 122 -2.79 -5.39 -2.26
N VAL A 123 -3.54 -4.82 -3.18
CA VAL A 123 -4.83 -4.22 -2.90
C VAL A 123 -5.89 -4.92 -3.75
N GLU A 124 -6.99 -5.22 -3.13
CA GLU A 124 -8.12 -5.82 -3.81
C GLU A 124 -9.35 -4.98 -3.57
N ARG A 125 -10.23 -4.97 -4.54
CA ARG A 125 -11.50 -4.28 -4.37
C ARG A 125 -12.41 -5.19 -3.56
N VAL A 126 -13.09 -4.63 -2.57
CA VAL A 126 -14.04 -5.40 -1.79
C VAL A 126 -15.39 -5.31 -2.49
N VAL A 127 -15.93 -6.46 -2.85
CA VAL A 127 -17.21 -6.51 -3.54
C VAL A 127 -18.32 -6.46 -2.50
N ALA A 128 -19.32 -5.64 -2.76
CA ALA A 128 -20.44 -5.53 -1.84
C ALA A 128 -21.07 -6.89 -1.64
N GLY A 129 -21.36 -7.22 -0.42
CA GLY A 129 -21.96 -8.50 -0.12
C GLY A 129 -20.97 -9.62 0.13
N SER A 130 -19.70 -9.40 -0.09
CA SER A 130 -18.75 -10.46 0.21
C SER A 130 -18.34 -10.34 1.66
N HIS A 131 -18.12 -11.47 2.25
CA HIS A 131 -17.82 -11.49 3.68
C HIS A 131 -16.48 -12.06 3.98
#